data_433d4b679dde59ba472031aeb0fd8e58
#
_entry.id   433d4b679dde59ba472031aeb0fd8e58
#
_cell.length_a   1.000
_cell.length_b   1.000
_cell.length_c   1.000
_cell.angle_alpha   90.00
_cell.angle_beta   90.00
_cell.angle_gamma   90.00
#
_symmetry.space_group_name_H-M   'P 1'
#
loop_
_entity.id
_entity.type
_entity.pdbx_description
1 polymer ?
#
loop_
_entity_poly.entity_id
_entity_poly.type
_entity_poly.pdbx_seq_one_letter_code
_entity_poly.pdbx_strand_id
1 'polypeptide(L)'
;SDLDELWENRSFNRILEIHSNVFWLLSQFYYQKRLYLIYGNHDIVKQNSSFATLKCKIYYCDATQCYLPLFPGITFQSGIILWDKNHKKDIYLTHGHQADFFNSTLWKTARFLVRYVWGPLEQIGFSNPTSAARNHTRKQKIEERLTRWAKNENRILITGHTHRPMLGTKDSPYFNTGSCVHPRCITCIEIEHRCLTLVKWCLDRK
;
A
#
# COMPACT_ATOMS: atom_id res chain seq x y z
N SER A 1 1.79 -0.49 1.05
CA SER A 1 0.55 0.08 1.59
C SER A 1 -0.65 -0.69 1.06
N ASP A 2 -1.76 -0.73 1.81
CA ASP A 2 -2.87 -1.66 1.58
C ASP A 2 -2.39 -3.11 1.45
N LEU A 3 -1.47 -3.48 2.35
CA LEU A 3 -0.95 -4.86 2.41
C LEU A 3 -2.06 -5.82 2.83
N ASP A 4 -2.94 -5.34 3.71
CA ASP A 4 -4.05 -6.10 4.26
C ASP A 4 -5.36 -5.42 3.90
N GLU A 5 -6.30 -6.19 3.35
CA GLU A 5 -7.63 -5.71 3.02
C GLU A 5 -8.52 -5.74 4.28
N LEU A 6 -8.33 -4.78 5.19
CA LEU A 6 -9.06 -4.69 6.46
C LEU A 6 -10.41 -3.94 6.35
N TRP A 7 -10.78 -3.46 5.18
CA TRP A 7 -12.12 -2.94 4.94
C TRP A 7 -13.13 -4.05 4.69
N GLU A 8 -12.79 -5.00 3.84
CA GLU A 8 -13.63 -6.17 3.53
C GLU A 8 -13.45 -7.26 4.58
N ASN A 9 -12.23 -7.55 4.98
CA ASN A 9 -11.92 -8.58 5.98
C ASN A 9 -12.02 -8.01 7.41
N ARG A 10 -12.76 -8.71 8.27
CA ARG A 10 -12.95 -8.32 9.67
C ARG A 10 -11.83 -8.79 10.59
N SER A 11 -11.07 -9.78 10.17
CA SER A 11 -10.07 -10.44 11.01
C SER A 11 -8.68 -10.39 10.39
N PHE A 12 -7.78 -9.66 11.01
CA PHE A 12 -6.36 -9.67 10.65
C PHE A 12 -5.74 -11.06 10.85
N ASN A 13 -6.15 -11.79 11.89
CA ASN A 13 -5.64 -13.14 12.13
C ASN A 13 -5.97 -14.09 10.97
N ARG A 14 -7.17 -13.98 10.38
CA ARG A 14 -7.52 -14.81 9.22
C ARG A 14 -6.68 -14.47 7.99
N ILE A 15 -6.31 -13.20 7.81
CA ILE A 15 -5.38 -12.80 6.74
C ILE A 15 -4.00 -13.42 7.00
N LEU A 16 -3.51 -13.40 8.24
CA LEU A 16 -2.25 -14.04 8.64
C LEU A 16 -2.25 -15.54 8.36
N GLU A 17 -3.35 -16.23 8.68
CA GLU A 17 -3.49 -17.67 8.44
C GLU A 17 -3.44 -17.99 6.93
N ILE A 18 -4.22 -17.30 6.11
CA ILE A 18 -4.30 -17.57 4.67
C ILE A 18 -2.98 -17.24 3.95
N HIS A 19 -2.27 -16.20 4.40
CA HIS A 19 -1.06 -15.70 3.79
C HIS A 19 0.19 -15.88 4.65
N SER A 20 0.20 -16.92 5.49
CA SER A 20 1.27 -17.15 6.48
C SER A 20 2.68 -17.16 5.87
N ASN A 21 2.85 -17.73 4.67
CA ASN A 21 4.12 -17.76 3.96
C ASN A 21 4.62 -16.36 3.56
N VAL A 22 3.71 -15.45 3.17
CA VAL A 22 4.05 -14.07 2.84
C VAL A 22 4.50 -13.33 4.11
N PHE A 23 3.78 -13.50 5.22
CA PHE A 23 4.16 -12.89 6.49
C PHE A 23 5.45 -13.47 7.04
N TRP A 24 5.72 -14.76 6.84
CA TRP A 24 7.00 -15.36 7.15
C TRP A 24 8.14 -14.67 6.39
N LEU A 25 8.00 -14.48 5.06
CA LEU A 25 9.01 -13.79 4.27
C LEU A 25 9.20 -12.34 4.73
N LEU A 26 8.11 -11.59 4.97
CA LEU A 26 8.17 -10.22 5.47
C LEU A 26 8.85 -10.15 6.84
N SER A 27 8.65 -11.15 7.72
CA SER A 27 9.30 -11.20 9.02
C SER A 27 10.83 -11.35 8.91
N GLN A 28 11.34 -12.07 7.90
CA GLN A 28 12.78 -12.16 7.64
C GLN A 28 13.38 -10.78 7.33
N PHE A 29 12.70 -9.97 6.51
CA PHE A 29 13.11 -8.58 6.25
C PHE A 29 13.00 -7.72 7.50
N TYR A 30 11.95 -7.92 8.31
CA TYR A 30 11.73 -7.17 9.54
C TYR A 30 12.87 -7.38 10.54
N TYR A 31 13.25 -8.63 10.82
CA TYR A 31 14.34 -8.96 11.75
C TYR A 31 15.71 -8.47 11.27
N GLN A 32 15.88 -8.32 9.96
CA GLN A 32 17.07 -7.69 9.36
C GLN A 32 16.99 -6.15 9.34
N LYS A 33 15.95 -5.53 9.94
CA LYS A 33 15.72 -4.07 9.93
C LYS A 33 15.58 -3.48 8.51
N ARG A 34 15.05 -4.27 7.59
CA ARG A 34 14.88 -3.93 6.17
C ARG A 34 13.42 -3.77 5.74
N LEU A 35 12.47 -3.89 6.67
CA LEU A 35 11.03 -3.74 6.40
C LEU A 35 10.50 -2.46 7.01
N TYR A 36 9.89 -1.63 6.19
CA TYR A 36 9.17 -0.43 6.58
C TYR A 36 7.77 -0.47 5.98
N LEU A 37 6.73 -0.34 6.79
CA LEU A 37 5.35 -0.44 6.35
C LEU A 37 4.64 0.91 6.45
N ILE A 38 4.05 1.31 5.32
CA ILE A 38 3.19 2.50 5.21
C ILE A 38 1.74 2.00 5.17
N TYR A 39 0.87 2.53 6.03
CA TYR A 39 -0.55 2.19 5.94
C TYR A 39 -1.23 2.93 4.79
N GLY A 40 -2.22 2.27 4.20
CA GLY A 40 -3.10 2.87 3.21
C GLY A 40 -4.50 3.15 3.77
N ASN A 41 -5.47 3.37 2.89
CA ASN A 41 -6.85 3.58 3.34
C ASN A 41 -7.54 2.27 3.73
N HIS A 42 -7.24 1.15 3.09
CA HIS A 42 -7.84 -0.16 3.41
C HIS A 42 -7.35 -0.73 4.74
N ASP A 43 -6.17 -0.37 5.15
CA ASP A 43 -5.60 -0.77 6.44
C ASP A 43 -5.29 0.43 7.38
N ILE A 44 -6.03 1.54 7.22
CA ILE A 44 -5.86 2.79 7.98
C ILE A 44 -5.97 2.61 9.51
N VAL A 45 -6.58 1.55 9.97
CA VAL A 45 -6.65 1.19 11.40
C VAL A 45 -5.26 1.01 12.02
N LYS A 46 -4.25 0.73 11.21
CA LYS A 46 -2.85 0.60 11.61
C LYS A 46 -2.19 1.92 12.03
N GLN A 47 -2.81 3.06 11.72
CA GLN A 47 -2.37 4.35 12.27
C GLN A 47 -2.45 4.39 13.81
N ASN A 48 -3.31 3.56 14.41
CA ASN A 48 -3.40 3.44 15.86
C ASN A 48 -2.26 2.54 16.37
N SER A 49 -1.40 3.09 17.22
CA SER A 49 -0.27 2.37 17.82
C SER A 49 -0.68 1.08 18.55
N SER A 50 -1.90 1.05 19.11
CA SER A 50 -2.43 -0.15 19.76
C SER A 50 -2.62 -1.32 18.78
N PHE A 51 -2.80 -1.08 17.49
CA PHE A 51 -2.92 -2.15 16.51
C PHE A 51 -1.66 -3.03 16.47
N ALA A 52 -0.49 -2.42 16.40
CA ALA A 52 0.78 -3.16 16.40
C ALA A 52 0.93 -3.98 17.68
N THR A 53 0.67 -3.38 18.85
CA THR A 53 0.78 -4.03 20.14
C THR A 53 -0.19 -5.20 20.32
N LEU A 54 -1.39 -5.11 19.79
CA LEU A 54 -2.45 -6.11 19.99
C LEU A 54 -2.44 -7.20 18.91
N LYS A 55 -2.07 -6.87 17.67
CA LYS A 55 -2.24 -7.74 16.50
C LYS A 55 -0.95 -8.29 15.91
N CYS A 56 0.18 -7.59 16.08
CA CYS A 56 1.44 -8.00 15.46
C CYS A 56 2.36 -8.75 16.47
N LYS A 57 1.81 -9.67 17.24
CA LYS A 57 2.58 -10.42 18.25
C LYS A 57 3.10 -11.74 17.71
N ILE A 58 2.19 -12.66 17.46
CA ILE A 58 2.48 -14.03 17.01
C ILE A 58 1.47 -14.44 15.94
N TYR A 59 1.89 -15.33 15.07
CA TYR A 59 1.03 -15.99 14.08
C TYR A 59 1.50 -17.44 13.87
N TYR A 60 0.59 -18.28 13.40
CA TYR A 60 0.95 -19.65 13.00
C TYR A 60 1.54 -19.62 11.58
N CYS A 61 2.70 -20.21 11.38
CA CYS A 61 3.39 -20.28 10.10
C CYS A 61 3.30 -21.69 9.53
N ASP A 62 2.62 -21.83 8.39
CA ASP A 62 2.46 -23.15 7.74
C ASP A 62 3.79 -23.70 7.22
N ALA A 63 4.72 -22.84 6.80
CA ALA A 63 6.01 -23.28 6.29
C ALA A 63 6.88 -23.96 7.37
N THR A 64 6.76 -23.51 8.62
CA THR A 64 7.57 -24.02 9.75
C THR A 64 6.75 -24.84 10.74
N GLN A 65 5.41 -24.93 10.54
CA GLN A 65 4.46 -25.64 11.40
C GLN A 65 4.55 -25.23 12.87
N CYS A 66 4.81 -23.95 13.14
CA CYS A 66 4.92 -23.42 14.50
C CYS A 66 4.44 -21.96 14.60
N TYR A 67 4.23 -21.52 15.85
CA TYR A 67 3.95 -20.12 16.14
C TYR A 67 5.22 -19.28 16.13
N LEU A 68 5.24 -18.23 15.33
CA LEU A 68 6.37 -17.31 15.20
C LEU A 68 5.95 -15.89 15.61
N PRO A 69 6.88 -15.08 16.14
CA PRO A 69 6.66 -13.64 16.29
C PRO A 69 6.48 -13.00 14.93
N LEU A 70 5.48 -12.11 14.79
CA LEU A 70 5.23 -11.44 13.52
C LEU A 70 6.16 -10.22 13.36
N PHE A 71 5.80 -9.10 13.95
CA PHE A 71 6.56 -7.84 13.86
C PHE A 71 6.57 -7.15 15.24
N PRO A 72 7.21 -7.72 16.26
CA PRO A 72 7.15 -7.18 17.63
C PRO A 72 7.74 -5.75 17.71
N GLY A 73 6.91 -4.77 18.06
CA GLY A 73 7.33 -3.37 18.16
C GLY A 73 7.34 -2.60 16.85
N ILE A 74 6.75 -3.14 15.77
CA ILE A 74 6.65 -2.42 14.49
C ILE A 74 5.85 -1.13 14.64
N THR A 75 6.27 -0.11 13.91
CA THR A 75 5.53 1.14 13.73
C THR A 75 5.08 1.26 12.28
N PHE A 76 3.78 1.40 12.07
CA PHE A 76 3.23 1.69 10.75
C PHE A 76 3.29 3.19 10.48
N GLN A 77 3.88 3.58 9.36
CA GLN A 77 4.12 4.96 9.00
C GLN A 77 3.03 5.52 8.09
N SER A 78 2.74 6.82 8.15
CA SER A 78 1.90 7.52 7.17
C SER A 78 2.65 7.80 5.86
N GLY A 79 3.98 7.88 5.95
CA GLY A 79 4.91 8.08 4.85
C GLY A 79 6.34 7.94 5.32
N ILE A 80 7.26 7.84 4.38
CA ILE A 80 8.70 7.70 4.63
C ILE A 80 9.42 8.69 3.73
N ILE A 81 10.46 9.31 4.25
CA ILE A 81 11.35 10.18 3.48
C ILE A 81 12.70 9.49 3.34
N LEU A 82 13.10 9.23 2.11
CA LEU A 82 14.44 8.77 1.79
C LEU A 82 15.29 9.99 1.46
N TRP A 83 16.34 10.19 2.23
CA TRP A 83 17.23 11.33 2.08
C TRP A 83 18.47 10.96 1.26
N ASP A 84 18.69 11.64 0.12
CA ASP A 84 19.96 11.60 -0.59
C ASP A 84 20.91 12.68 -0.08
N LYS A 85 21.80 12.30 0.82
CA LYS A 85 22.77 13.23 1.45
C LYS A 85 23.68 13.95 0.44
N ASN A 86 24.02 13.29 -0.66
CA ASN A 86 24.98 13.83 -1.62
C ASN A 86 24.38 14.87 -2.57
N HIS A 87 23.08 14.72 -2.92
CA HIS A 87 22.42 15.60 -3.89
C HIS A 87 21.33 16.45 -3.26
N LYS A 88 21.16 16.37 -1.93
CA LYS A 88 20.15 17.12 -1.16
C LYS A 88 18.74 16.98 -1.74
N LYS A 89 18.45 15.79 -2.31
CA LYS A 89 17.13 15.48 -2.86
C LYS A 89 16.45 14.42 -2.00
N ASP A 90 15.24 14.73 -1.60
CA ASP A 90 14.40 13.82 -0.83
C ASP A 90 13.44 13.08 -1.76
N ILE A 91 13.23 11.82 -1.45
CA ILE A 91 12.18 11.00 -2.07
C ILE A 91 11.11 10.76 -1.01
N TYR A 92 9.91 11.22 -1.28
CA TYR A 92 8.74 11.05 -0.43
C TYR A 92 7.98 9.81 -0.85
N LEU A 93 7.80 8.88 0.09
CA LEU A 93 7.03 7.66 -0.09
C LEU A 93 5.77 7.77 0.74
N THR A 94 4.60 7.63 0.11
CA THR A 94 3.32 7.59 0.82
C THR A 94 2.33 6.72 0.07
N HIS A 95 1.21 6.33 0.72
CA HIS A 95 0.21 5.54 0.00
C HIS A 95 -0.46 6.32 -1.14
N GLY A 96 -0.78 7.60 -0.91
CA GLY A 96 -1.45 8.45 -1.91
C GLY A 96 -2.94 8.70 -1.64
N HIS A 97 -3.57 7.97 -0.71
CA HIS A 97 -4.97 8.20 -0.32
C HIS A 97 -5.21 9.58 0.31
N GLN A 98 -4.15 10.22 0.81
CA GLN A 98 -4.19 11.56 1.40
C GLN A 98 -4.68 12.62 0.40
N ALA A 99 -4.48 12.41 -0.90
CA ALA A 99 -5.01 13.26 -1.95
C ALA A 99 -6.48 12.95 -2.33
N ASP A 100 -7.06 11.90 -1.77
CA ASP A 100 -8.43 11.47 -1.99
C ASP A 100 -9.28 11.81 -0.76
N PHE A 101 -10.15 12.82 -0.87
CA PHE A 101 -10.98 13.30 0.24
C PHE A 101 -11.84 12.21 0.88
N PHE A 102 -12.44 11.32 0.10
CA PHE A 102 -13.26 10.23 0.63
C PHE A 102 -12.45 9.21 1.43
N ASN A 103 -11.29 8.84 0.92
CA ASN A 103 -10.46 7.81 1.55
C ASN A 103 -9.56 8.36 2.66
N SER A 104 -9.40 9.67 2.75
CA SER A 104 -8.64 10.32 3.82
C SER A 104 -9.54 10.85 4.94
N THR A 105 -10.49 11.70 4.61
CA THR A 105 -11.32 12.40 5.61
C THR A 105 -12.55 11.59 6.01
N LEU A 106 -13.22 10.93 5.07
CA LEU A 106 -14.44 10.16 5.29
C LEU A 106 -14.19 8.64 5.32
N TRP A 107 -13.00 8.21 5.67
CA TRP A 107 -12.61 6.80 5.63
C TRP A 107 -13.50 5.85 6.45
N LYS A 108 -14.05 6.31 7.58
CA LYS A 108 -14.96 5.51 8.41
C LYS A 108 -16.26 5.19 7.66
N THR A 109 -16.83 6.20 6.99
CA THR A 109 -18.02 6.04 6.14
C THR A 109 -17.72 5.19 4.91
N ALA A 110 -16.60 5.45 4.24
CA ALA A 110 -16.16 4.65 3.10
C ALA A 110 -15.98 3.17 3.48
N ARG A 111 -15.32 2.88 4.59
CA ARG A 111 -15.16 1.51 5.11
C ARG A 111 -16.50 0.85 5.45
N PHE A 112 -17.43 1.59 6.06
CA PHE A 112 -18.77 1.06 6.35
C PHE A 112 -19.50 0.67 5.06
N LEU A 113 -19.50 1.54 4.06
CA LEU A 113 -20.11 1.29 2.76
C LEU A 113 -19.48 0.10 2.04
N VAL A 114 -18.15 0.01 2.00
CA VAL A 114 -17.45 -1.13 1.39
C VAL A 114 -17.82 -2.43 2.09
N ARG A 115 -17.79 -2.46 3.42
CA ARG A 115 -18.02 -3.68 4.20
C ARG A 115 -19.46 -4.19 4.18
N TYR A 116 -20.44 -3.29 4.28
CA TYR A 116 -21.83 -3.67 4.51
C TYR A 116 -22.75 -3.46 3.31
N VAL A 117 -22.34 -2.65 2.34
CA VAL A 117 -23.12 -2.36 1.15
C VAL A 117 -22.46 -2.96 -0.09
N TRP A 118 -21.25 -2.51 -0.40
CA TRP A 118 -20.59 -2.90 -1.67
C TRP A 118 -20.05 -4.32 -1.64
N GLY A 119 -19.46 -4.79 -0.55
CA GLY A 119 -18.95 -6.16 -0.43
C GLY A 119 -20.02 -7.22 -0.75
N PRO A 120 -21.19 -7.22 -0.10
CA PRO A 120 -22.30 -8.10 -0.45
C PRO A 120 -22.81 -7.93 -1.89
N LEU A 121 -22.89 -6.67 -2.38
CA LEU A 121 -23.34 -6.41 -3.75
C LEU A 121 -22.34 -6.88 -4.81
N GLU A 122 -21.04 -6.79 -4.56
CA GLU A 122 -20.03 -7.33 -5.47
C GLU A 122 -20.11 -8.84 -5.63
N GLN A 123 -20.51 -9.57 -4.59
CA GLN A 123 -20.72 -11.03 -4.66
C GLN A 123 -21.86 -11.42 -5.63
N ILE A 124 -22.80 -10.51 -5.87
CA ILE A 124 -23.91 -10.69 -6.82
C ILE A 124 -23.71 -9.91 -8.12
N GLY A 125 -22.48 -9.45 -8.40
CA GLY A 125 -22.08 -8.87 -9.69
C GLY A 125 -22.17 -7.35 -9.81
N PHE A 126 -22.53 -6.62 -8.76
CA PHE A 126 -22.51 -5.15 -8.79
C PHE A 126 -21.12 -4.61 -8.46
N SER A 127 -20.59 -3.70 -9.29
CA SER A 127 -19.30 -3.09 -9.06
C SER A 127 -19.35 -1.93 -8.07
N ASN A 128 -18.35 -1.82 -7.21
CA ASN A 128 -18.22 -0.72 -6.24
C ASN A 128 -17.83 0.59 -6.93
N PRO A 129 -18.73 1.60 -7.00
CA PRO A 129 -18.46 2.88 -7.66
C PRO A 129 -17.54 3.79 -6.87
N THR A 130 -17.30 3.49 -5.57
CA THR A 130 -16.46 4.32 -4.70
C THR A 130 -14.97 3.96 -4.79
N SER A 131 -14.62 2.85 -5.44
CA SER A 131 -13.23 2.42 -5.62
C SER A 131 -12.44 3.40 -6.48
N ALA A 132 -11.37 3.98 -5.93
CA ALA A 132 -10.46 4.84 -6.68
C ALA A 132 -9.79 4.08 -7.83
N ALA A 133 -9.52 2.78 -7.64
CA ALA A 133 -8.91 1.93 -8.65
C ALA A 133 -9.81 1.65 -9.87
N ARG A 134 -11.12 1.72 -9.72
CA ARG A 134 -12.10 1.47 -10.80
C ARG A 134 -12.61 2.73 -11.48
N ASN A 135 -12.64 3.89 -10.77
CA ASN A 135 -13.15 5.15 -11.31
C ASN A 135 -12.04 5.95 -11.99
N HIS A 136 -12.02 5.95 -13.33
CA HIS A 136 -10.98 6.59 -14.14
C HIS A 136 -10.85 8.10 -13.88
N THR A 137 -11.97 8.83 -13.85
CA THR A 137 -11.97 10.28 -13.62
C THR A 137 -11.46 10.67 -12.22
N ARG A 138 -11.85 9.90 -11.21
CA ARG A 138 -11.38 10.10 -9.83
C ARG A 138 -9.88 9.83 -9.72
N LYS A 139 -9.42 8.75 -10.32
CA LYS A 139 -8.01 8.37 -10.41
C LYS A 139 -7.17 9.48 -11.02
N GLN A 140 -7.59 10.01 -12.15
CA GLN A 140 -6.90 11.09 -12.83
C GLN A 140 -6.80 12.35 -11.95
N LYS A 141 -7.89 12.78 -11.30
CA LYS A 141 -7.89 13.94 -10.39
C LYS A 141 -6.93 13.76 -9.20
N ILE A 142 -6.83 12.56 -8.65
CA ILE A 142 -5.89 12.23 -7.56
C ILE A 142 -4.45 12.37 -8.09
N GLU A 143 -4.14 11.75 -9.22
CA GLU A 143 -2.81 11.78 -9.84
C GLU A 143 -2.39 13.21 -10.22
N GLU A 144 -3.31 14.03 -10.74
CA GLU A 144 -3.07 15.43 -11.04
C GLU A 144 -2.72 16.25 -9.78
N ARG A 145 -3.43 16.01 -8.66
CA ARG A 145 -3.13 16.67 -7.38
C ARG A 145 -1.74 16.28 -6.85
N LEU A 146 -1.42 14.98 -6.88
CA LEU A 146 -0.13 14.47 -6.43
C LEU A 146 1.01 14.98 -7.32
N THR A 147 0.81 14.99 -8.64
CA THR A 147 1.77 15.53 -9.59
C THR A 147 2.02 17.03 -9.37
N ARG A 148 0.95 17.79 -9.16
CA ARG A 148 1.05 19.24 -8.88
C ARG A 148 1.81 19.51 -7.60
N TRP A 149 1.54 18.74 -6.55
CA TRP A 149 2.28 18.85 -5.30
C TRP A 149 3.76 18.55 -5.50
N ALA A 150 4.10 17.44 -6.15
CA ALA A 150 5.48 17.04 -6.41
C ALA A 150 6.27 18.11 -7.20
N LYS A 151 5.61 18.76 -8.18
CA LYS A 151 6.19 19.87 -8.96
C LYS A 151 6.39 21.11 -8.11
N ASN A 152 5.38 21.54 -7.38
CA ASN A 152 5.43 22.76 -6.59
C ASN A 152 6.48 22.70 -5.48
N GLU A 153 6.59 21.55 -4.82
CA GLU A 153 7.57 21.31 -3.77
C GLU A 153 8.96 20.94 -4.32
N ASN A 154 9.08 20.74 -5.64
CA ASN A 154 10.31 20.24 -6.28
C ASN A 154 10.86 18.97 -5.61
N ARG A 155 9.98 18.03 -5.29
CA ARG A 155 10.28 16.77 -4.59
C ARG A 155 9.91 15.57 -5.43
N ILE A 156 10.68 14.50 -5.29
CA ILE A 156 10.31 13.21 -5.87
C ILE A 156 9.24 12.59 -4.96
N LEU A 157 8.09 12.25 -5.54
CA LEU A 157 6.96 11.63 -4.83
C LEU A 157 6.67 10.27 -5.44
N ILE A 158 6.68 9.22 -4.60
CA ILE A 158 6.31 7.87 -4.99
C ILE A 158 5.06 7.45 -4.19
N THR A 159 4.02 7.02 -4.90
CA THR A 159 2.77 6.56 -4.28
C THR A 159 2.27 5.24 -4.87
N GLY A 160 1.17 4.73 -4.32
CA GLY A 160 0.33 3.66 -4.86
C GLY A 160 -1.10 4.15 -5.08
N HIS A 161 -2.07 3.51 -4.44
CA HIS A 161 -3.50 3.86 -4.31
C HIS A 161 -4.32 3.83 -5.60
N THR A 162 -3.86 4.41 -6.70
CA THR A 162 -4.63 4.44 -7.96
C THR A 162 -4.45 3.18 -8.81
N HIS A 163 -3.55 2.29 -8.42
CA HIS A 163 -3.22 1.04 -9.12
C HIS A 163 -2.76 1.24 -10.58
N ARG A 164 -2.34 2.46 -10.92
CA ARG A 164 -1.86 2.79 -12.26
C ARG A 164 -0.35 3.06 -12.22
N PRO A 165 0.49 2.15 -12.73
CA PRO A 165 1.94 2.34 -12.70
C PRO A 165 2.33 3.56 -13.53
N MET A 166 3.21 4.40 -12.97
CA MET A 166 3.67 5.62 -13.61
C MET A 166 5.13 5.87 -13.27
N LEU A 167 5.93 6.10 -14.31
CA LEU A 167 7.29 6.55 -14.17
C LEU A 167 7.34 8.06 -14.34
N GLY A 168 7.86 8.77 -13.34
CA GLY A 168 8.03 10.21 -13.36
C GLY A 168 9.17 10.64 -14.27
N THR A 169 9.22 11.94 -14.54
CA THR A 169 10.27 12.59 -15.31
C THR A 169 10.91 13.71 -14.50
N LYS A 170 11.98 14.32 -15.01
CA LYS A 170 12.60 15.49 -14.38
C LYS A 170 11.61 16.63 -14.17
N ASP A 171 10.72 16.86 -15.15
CA ASP A 171 9.72 17.94 -15.11
C ASP A 171 8.42 17.52 -14.41
N SER A 172 8.24 16.24 -14.17
CA SER A 172 7.09 15.68 -13.47
C SER A 172 7.54 14.58 -12.51
N PRO A 173 8.07 14.94 -11.32
CA PRO A 173 8.73 14.01 -10.42
C PRO A 173 7.73 13.19 -9.56
N TYR A 174 6.63 12.76 -10.16
CA TYR A 174 5.61 11.92 -9.56
C TYR A 174 5.69 10.50 -10.15
N PHE A 175 5.76 9.52 -9.28
CA PHE A 175 5.84 8.10 -9.59
C PHE A 175 4.71 7.35 -8.90
N ASN A 176 4.24 6.29 -9.54
CA ASN A 176 3.27 5.39 -8.92
C ASN A 176 3.71 3.94 -9.09
N THR A 177 3.71 3.19 -7.98
CA THR A 177 4.13 1.80 -7.96
C THR A 177 3.19 0.87 -8.72
N GLY A 178 1.97 1.32 -9.02
CA GLY A 178 0.96 0.49 -9.66
C GLY A 178 0.25 -0.44 -8.68
N SER A 179 0.17 -1.72 -8.99
CA SER A 179 -0.65 -2.69 -8.27
C SER A 179 0.08 -4.00 -8.01
N CYS A 180 -0.15 -4.56 -6.82
CA CYS A 180 0.25 -5.93 -6.46
C CYS A 180 -0.95 -6.90 -6.43
N VAL A 181 -2.15 -6.45 -6.79
CA VAL A 181 -3.39 -7.28 -6.78
C VAL A 181 -3.84 -7.71 -8.18
N HIS A 182 -3.08 -7.40 -9.21
CA HIS A 182 -3.40 -7.83 -10.55
C HIS A 182 -3.08 -9.33 -10.72
N PRO A 183 -3.99 -10.14 -11.27
CA PRO A 183 -3.84 -11.61 -11.29
C PRO A 183 -2.67 -12.13 -12.15
N ARG A 184 -2.14 -11.32 -13.06
CA ARG A 184 -1.08 -11.74 -14.00
C ARG A 184 0.26 -11.03 -13.77
N CYS A 185 0.23 -9.81 -13.29
CA CYS A 185 1.43 -8.99 -13.16
C CYS A 185 1.35 -8.13 -11.92
N ILE A 186 2.45 -7.95 -11.25
CA ILE A 186 2.63 -6.96 -10.19
C ILE A 186 3.64 -5.92 -10.63
N THR A 187 3.54 -4.71 -10.10
CA THR A 187 4.47 -3.63 -10.40
C THR A 187 5.03 -3.01 -9.13
N CYS A 188 6.28 -2.58 -9.17
CA CYS A 188 6.96 -1.87 -8.09
C CYS A 188 7.94 -0.82 -8.64
N ILE A 189 8.40 0.06 -7.77
CA ILE A 189 9.52 0.96 -8.05
C ILE A 189 10.75 0.40 -7.33
N GLU A 190 11.80 0.15 -8.06
CA GLU A 190 13.11 -0.20 -7.52
C GLU A 190 14.02 1.04 -7.55
N ILE A 191 14.82 1.21 -6.51
CA ILE A 191 15.77 2.31 -6.39
C ILE A 191 17.15 1.70 -6.20
N GLU A 192 17.95 1.73 -7.26
CA GLU A 192 19.30 1.21 -7.24
C GLU A 192 20.25 2.19 -7.95
N HIS A 193 21.42 2.41 -7.36
CA HIS A 193 22.43 3.34 -7.90
C HIS A 193 21.84 4.72 -8.29
N ARG A 194 20.87 5.22 -7.52
CA ARG A 194 20.13 6.47 -7.77
C ARG A 194 19.23 6.46 -9.02
N CYS A 195 19.03 5.32 -9.59
CA CYS A 195 18.08 5.12 -10.69
C CYS A 195 16.75 4.65 -10.11
N LEU A 196 15.65 5.30 -10.52
CA LEU A 196 14.28 4.89 -10.22
C LEU A 196 13.75 4.09 -11.40
N THR A 197 13.49 2.83 -11.20
CA THR A 197 13.04 1.90 -12.25
C THR A 197 11.65 1.37 -11.90
N LEU A 198 10.72 1.50 -12.85
CA LEU A 198 9.42 0.83 -12.76
C LEU A 198 9.57 -0.60 -13.26
N VAL A 199 9.45 -1.56 -12.36
CA VAL A 199 9.59 -2.99 -12.65
C VAL A 199 8.24 -3.65 -12.70
N LYS A 200 8.05 -4.55 -13.66
CA LYS A 200 6.85 -5.35 -13.85
C LYS A 200 7.23 -6.83 -13.80
N TRP A 201 6.69 -7.53 -12.82
CA TRP A 201 6.80 -8.98 -12.67
C TRP A 201 5.54 -9.65 -13.20
N CYS A 202 5.69 -10.54 -14.15
CA CYS A 202 4.57 -11.28 -14.75
C CYS A 202 4.77 -12.78 -14.58
N LEU A 203 3.66 -13.50 -14.43
CA LEU A 203 3.67 -14.95 -14.51
C LEU A 203 3.93 -15.35 -15.98
N ASP A 204 4.88 -16.25 -16.20
CA ASP A 204 5.08 -16.84 -17.50
C ASP A 204 3.83 -17.63 -17.91
N ARG A 205 3.39 -17.42 -19.13
CA ARG A 205 2.36 -18.30 -19.72
C ARG A 205 3.06 -19.61 -20.11
N LYS A 206 2.80 -20.65 -19.32
CA LYS A 206 3.01 -22.01 -19.79
C LYS A 206 1.94 -22.39 -20.80
#